data_fa1533244768e03edda1ed629b899ef6
#
_entry.id   fa1533244768e03edda1ed629b899ef6
#
_cell.length_a   1.000
_cell.length_b   1.000
_cell.length_c   1.000
_cell.angle_alpha   90.00
_cell.angle_beta   90.00
_cell.angle_gamma   90.00
#
_symmetry.space_group_name_H-M   'P 1'
#
loop_
_entity.id
_entity.type
_entity.pdbx_description
1 polymer ?
#
loop_
_entity_poly.entity_id
_entity_poly.type
_entity_poly.pdbx_seq_one_letter_code
_entity_poly.pdbx_strand_id
1 'polypeptide(L)'
;MRKALVVAVVLALIAAAWTTYTVKVSSAVINALAVGPEGGSVLPIKVTLLTPGDGRAYVAGVPEAGEGFGPSAQIALYVASRLAGVPYTNYTALLRVLGNDAQVGGPSASGYITVAMFALMKGLQLRNDTAMTGIILPDGLIGPVGGVSQKVQAAAGQGVKTVLVPIGEAPAGVSGVRVVEVGTVEDAVYYLTGYKVQSPPPSTVDDSAFRQISKDLFDAIYSYYNKTVGRGYVDLATVERLKASGMYYAAASLIYQGLVQYYSDQAASSRRTARDLYNNALQMAKDAEAQLSAIPLTVNNIDLVVASYTRVYEVYLQANSTSPSPGVMYARAVTLRSWVEEAKRMAYGPAINQTGLAEVARMYLDYAKAMYAYLKTTYGVASSDLSTAVQVAEDLYQRGLYLASMANSIEVIAESAAALMSQAPDRYITVARDRAYTNMAAAAQCGYTNTLPLSYVQFGDYFRNTQGGTQQALSYYIMASIYSTAMGDVVCTSKSGVEYPRASFSPQPVTATAATTQSVHTQEAPQTGAGGKTYWIPLVLAFLAALALVYASRR
;
A
#
# COMPACT_ATOMS: atom_id res chain seq x y z
N MET A 1 -5.07 51.05 42.72
CA MET A 1 -4.45 49.74 42.74
C MET A 1 -5.18 48.69 41.86
N ARG A 2 -6.49 48.43 41.97
CA ARG A 2 -7.20 47.40 41.17
C ARG A 2 -7.12 47.64 39.66
N LYS A 3 -7.23 48.87 39.15
CA LYS A 3 -7.15 49.18 37.71
C LYS A 3 -5.73 48.94 37.12
N ALA A 4 -4.67 49.24 37.88
CA ALA A 4 -3.30 49.00 37.45
C ALA A 4 -2.97 47.49 37.40
N LEU A 5 -3.53 46.70 38.32
CA LEU A 5 -3.37 45.24 38.33
C LEU A 5 -4.06 44.60 37.12
N VAL A 6 -5.26 45.05 36.76
CA VAL A 6 -5.98 44.54 35.56
C VAL A 6 -5.22 44.87 34.27
N VAL A 7 -4.68 46.08 34.13
CA VAL A 7 -3.86 46.46 32.97
C VAL A 7 -2.57 45.65 32.93
N ALA A 8 -1.91 45.38 34.05
CA ALA A 8 -0.70 44.56 34.10
C ALA A 8 -0.99 43.10 33.73
N VAL A 9 -2.12 42.53 34.19
CA VAL A 9 -2.55 41.17 33.82
C VAL A 9 -2.92 41.08 32.36
N VAL A 10 -3.63 42.07 31.80
CA VAL A 10 -3.96 42.12 30.37
C VAL A 10 -2.70 42.25 29.49
N LEU A 11 -1.75 43.10 29.89
CA LEU A 11 -0.47 43.25 29.21
C LEU A 11 0.39 41.98 29.33
N ALA A 12 0.37 41.30 30.47
CA ALA A 12 1.05 39.99 30.64
C ALA A 12 0.40 38.89 29.79
N LEU A 13 -0.93 38.87 29.67
CA LEU A 13 -1.66 37.94 28.79
C LEU A 13 -1.42 38.26 27.31
N ILE A 14 -1.34 39.54 26.93
CA ILE A 14 -0.97 39.92 25.56
C ILE A 14 0.49 39.57 25.27
N ALA A 15 1.42 39.81 26.23
CA ALA A 15 2.83 39.42 26.07
C ALA A 15 3.01 37.88 26.03
N ALA A 16 2.23 37.12 26.79
CA ALA A 16 2.21 35.67 26.74
C ALA A 16 1.58 35.12 25.42
N ALA A 17 0.67 35.88 24.78
CA ALA A 17 0.11 35.55 23.50
C ALA A 17 1.09 35.80 22.33
N TRP A 18 2.14 36.55 22.53
CA TRP A 18 3.24 36.76 21.59
C TRP A 18 4.34 35.69 21.81
N THR A 19 3.99 34.42 21.92
CA THR A 19 4.96 33.38 21.73
C THR A 19 5.42 33.49 20.26
N THR A 20 6.65 33.96 20.07
CA THR A 20 7.30 33.94 18.75
C THR A 20 7.33 32.49 18.29
N TYR A 21 6.48 32.20 17.35
CA TYR A 21 6.41 30.86 16.75
C TYR A 21 7.67 30.71 15.87
N THR A 22 8.73 30.14 16.45
CA THR A 22 9.97 29.91 15.72
C THR A 22 9.84 28.66 14.87
N VAL A 23 9.75 28.87 13.55
CA VAL A 23 9.83 27.76 12.58
C VAL A 23 11.29 27.40 12.40
N LYS A 24 11.65 26.16 12.77
CA LYS A 24 12.96 25.60 12.43
C LYS A 24 12.95 25.17 10.97
N VAL A 25 13.94 25.65 10.21
CA VAL A 25 14.14 25.33 8.79
C VAL A 25 15.42 24.54 8.64
N SER A 26 15.33 23.37 8.03
CA SER A 26 16.51 22.58 7.66
C SER A 26 16.42 22.20 6.17
N SER A 27 17.54 22.19 5.45
CA SER A 27 17.52 21.85 4.03
C SER A 27 18.79 21.10 3.59
N ALA A 28 18.64 20.28 2.56
CA ALA A 28 19.71 19.62 1.83
C ALA A 28 19.43 19.66 0.33
N VAL A 29 20.49 19.53 -0.46
CA VAL A 29 20.37 19.34 -1.91
C VAL A 29 20.81 17.92 -2.23
N ILE A 30 20.00 17.18 -2.98
CA ILE A 30 20.29 15.83 -3.44
C ILE A 30 20.41 15.79 -4.97
N ASN A 31 21.22 14.88 -5.47
CA ASN A 31 21.41 14.64 -6.91
C ASN A 31 20.47 13.51 -7.35
N ALA A 32 19.23 13.85 -7.69
CA ALA A 32 18.29 12.90 -8.24
C ALA A 32 18.66 12.51 -9.67
N LEU A 33 18.32 11.30 -10.08
CA LEU A 33 18.62 10.77 -11.40
C LEU A 33 17.33 10.67 -12.23
N ALA A 34 17.34 11.24 -13.42
CA ALA A 34 16.22 11.24 -14.36
C ALA A 34 16.64 10.69 -15.74
N VAL A 35 15.64 10.32 -16.54
CA VAL A 35 15.79 9.94 -17.95
C VAL A 35 14.79 10.76 -18.76
N GLY A 36 15.28 11.41 -19.79
CA GLY A 36 14.51 12.13 -20.77
C GLY A 36 14.77 11.62 -22.20
N PRO A 37 14.20 12.28 -23.23
CA PRO A 37 14.41 11.91 -24.63
C PRO A 37 15.89 11.91 -25.06
N GLU A 38 16.70 12.76 -24.45
CA GLU A 38 18.13 12.90 -24.74
C GLU A 38 19.03 11.97 -23.91
N GLY A 39 18.45 11.14 -23.04
CA GLY A 39 19.18 10.19 -22.18
C GLY A 39 19.05 10.49 -20.69
N GLY A 40 20.07 10.02 -19.92
CA GLY A 40 20.11 10.22 -18.47
C GLY A 40 20.59 11.61 -18.09
N SER A 41 20.08 12.12 -16.96
CA SER A 41 20.50 13.40 -16.38
C SER A 41 20.55 13.33 -14.85
N VAL A 42 21.34 14.24 -14.27
CA VAL A 42 21.39 14.46 -12.82
C VAL A 42 20.66 15.76 -12.52
N LEU A 43 19.64 15.68 -11.70
CA LEU A 43 18.78 16.81 -11.34
C LEU A 43 18.95 17.14 -9.85
N PRO A 44 19.49 18.31 -9.51
CA PRO A 44 19.55 18.73 -8.12
C PRO A 44 18.13 19.07 -7.62
N ILE A 45 17.74 18.44 -6.50
CA ILE A 45 16.49 18.73 -5.79
C ILE A 45 16.85 19.28 -4.41
N LYS A 46 16.34 20.47 -4.09
CA LYS A 46 16.40 21.01 -2.75
C LYS A 46 15.25 20.44 -1.93
N VAL A 47 15.56 19.72 -0.88
CA VAL A 47 14.62 19.21 0.13
C VAL A 47 14.71 20.14 1.33
N THR A 48 13.58 20.73 1.75
CA THR A 48 13.50 21.60 2.93
C THR A 48 12.44 21.07 3.87
N LEU A 49 12.74 20.96 5.15
CA LEU A 49 11.80 20.64 6.21
C LEU A 49 11.55 21.85 7.10
N LEU A 50 10.29 22.13 7.35
CA LEU A 50 9.82 23.11 8.33
C LEU A 50 9.26 22.38 9.54
N THR A 51 9.59 22.83 10.75
CA THR A 51 9.05 22.29 12.01
C THR A 51 8.71 23.46 12.94
N PRO A 52 7.51 23.53 13.50
CA PRO A 52 6.37 22.64 13.29
C PRO A 52 5.80 22.79 11.88
N GLY A 53 5.09 21.75 11.43
CA GLY A 53 4.55 21.64 10.07
C GLY A 53 3.08 21.20 10.05
N ASP A 54 2.60 20.89 8.85
CA ASP A 54 1.22 20.49 8.56
C ASP A 54 1.07 19.02 8.10
N GLY A 55 2.18 18.25 8.09
CA GLY A 55 2.18 16.86 7.66
C GLY A 55 2.20 16.66 6.15
N ARG A 56 2.45 17.71 5.35
CA ARG A 56 2.34 17.68 3.89
C ARG A 56 3.68 17.88 3.20
N ALA A 57 3.80 17.25 2.02
CA ALA A 57 4.89 17.47 1.09
C ALA A 57 4.40 18.31 -0.10
N TYR A 58 5.07 19.43 -0.37
CA TYR A 58 4.80 20.34 -1.46
C TYR A 58 5.92 20.31 -2.47
N VAL A 59 5.58 20.32 -3.75
CA VAL A 59 6.53 20.31 -4.87
C VAL A 59 6.44 21.64 -5.62
N ALA A 60 7.59 22.23 -5.91
CA ALA A 60 7.71 23.49 -6.65
C ALA A 60 8.84 23.42 -7.68
N GLY A 61 8.76 24.31 -8.70
CA GLY A 61 9.80 24.43 -9.72
C GLY A 61 9.68 23.44 -10.88
N VAL A 62 8.53 22.77 -11.00
CA VAL A 62 8.22 21.88 -12.12
C VAL A 62 6.91 22.34 -12.73
N PRO A 63 6.88 22.83 -14.00
CA PRO A 63 5.64 23.26 -14.65
C PRO A 63 4.61 22.13 -14.79
N GLU A 64 5.09 20.90 -14.94
CA GLU A 64 4.30 19.68 -15.02
C GLU A 64 4.98 18.60 -14.16
N ALA A 65 4.77 18.65 -12.84
CA ALA A 65 5.08 17.48 -12.01
C ALA A 65 4.19 16.35 -12.49
N GLY A 66 4.77 15.29 -13.03
CA GLY A 66 4.01 14.10 -13.42
C GLY A 66 3.19 13.59 -12.22
N GLU A 67 2.05 13.00 -12.51
CA GLU A 67 1.02 12.59 -11.52
C GLU A 67 1.58 11.76 -10.33
N GLY A 68 2.78 11.18 -10.47
CA GLY A 68 3.42 10.34 -9.45
C GLY A 68 4.35 11.06 -8.46
N PHE A 69 4.84 12.26 -8.76
CA PHE A 69 5.90 12.88 -7.93
C PHE A 69 5.38 13.41 -6.58
N GLY A 70 4.23 14.11 -6.58
CA GLY A 70 3.61 14.65 -5.36
C GLY A 70 3.22 13.56 -4.35
N PRO A 71 2.41 12.56 -4.75
CA PRO A 71 2.08 11.43 -3.89
C PRO A 71 3.30 10.68 -3.36
N SER A 72 4.34 10.50 -4.17
CA SER A 72 5.58 9.84 -3.76
C SER A 72 6.38 10.67 -2.76
N ALA A 73 6.37 12.00 -2.89
CA ALA A 73 6.98 12.90 -1.92
C ALA A 73 6.25 12.86 -0.56
N GLN A 74 4.93 12.71 -0.58
CA GLN A 74 4.14 12.55 0.63
C GLN A 74 4.46 11.22 1.35
N ILE A 75 4.56 10.11 0.61
CA ILE A 75 5.01 8.82 1.17
C ILE A 75 6.46 8.92 1.66
N ALA A 76 7.34 9.64 0.96
CA ALA A 76 8.72 9.86 1.42
C ALA A 76 8.77 10.57 2.78
N LEU A 77 7.94 11.60 3.01
CA LEU A 77 7.81 12.27 4.29
C LEU A 77 7.30 11.31 5.38
N TYR A 78 6.27 10.54 5.08
CA TYR A 78 5.70 9.55 5.98
C TYR A 78 6.74 8.50 6.41
N VAL A 79 7.43 7.87 5.45
CA VAL A 79 8.44 6.83 5.72
C VAL A 79 9.65 7.40 6.46
N ALA A 80 10.15 8.58 6.07
CA ALA A 80 11.27 9.25 6.75
C ALA A 80 10.95 9.54 8.21
N SER A 81 9.76 10.06 8.49
CA SER A 81 9.30 10.39 9.84
C SER A 81 9.14 9.14 10.70
N ARG A 82 8.53 8.09 10.14
CA ARG A 82 8.37 6.80 10.80
C ARG A 82 9.73 6.19 11.17
N LEU A 83 10.68 6.21 10.23
CA LEU A 83 12.05 5.75 10.45
C LEU A 83 12.78 6.59 11.50
N ALA A 84 12.50 7.89 11.56
CA ALA A 84 13.03 8.80 12.57
C ALA A 84 12.36 8.67 13.94
N GLY A 85 11.23 7.94 14.06
CA GLY A 85 10.46 7.80 15.29
C GLY A 85 9.73 9.08 15.70
N VAL A 86 9.30 9.90 14.74
CA VAL A 86 8.60 11.17 14.95
C VAL A 86 7.34 11.24 14.11
N PRO A 87 6.27 11.91 14.56
CA PRO A 87 5.06 12.09 13.75
C PRO A 87 5.36 12.90 12.48
N TYR A 88 4.95 12.41 11.30
CA TYR A 88 5.11 13.16 10.05
C TYR A 88 4.36 14.49 10.07
N THR A 89 3.29 14.57 10.83
CA THR A 89 2.46 15.75 11.06
C THR A 89 3.21 16.93 11.70
N ASN A 90 4.37 16.66 12.29
CA ASN A 90 5.24 17.71 12.85
C ASN A 90 6.05 18.46 11.78
N TYR A 91 6.00 18.03 10.53
CA TYR A 91 6.84 18.56 9.46
C TYR A 91 6.02 19.01 8.25
N THR A 92 6.45 20.08 7.61
CA THR A 92 6.11 20.41 6.23
C THR A 92 7.34 20.21 5.38
N ALA A 93 7.22 19.41 4.31
CA ALA A 93 8.31 19.20 3.36
C ALA A 93 8.10 20.07 2.11
N LEU A 94 9.11 20.86 1.73
CA LEU A 94 9.15 21.63 0.49
C LEU A 94 10.22 21.05 -0.42
N LEU A 95 9.83 20.60 -1.59
CA LEU A 95 10.69 20.02 -2.60
C LEU A 95 10.78 20.99 -3.77
N ARG A 96 12.01 21.42 -4.11
CA ARG A 96 12.24 22.31 -5.26
C ARG A 96 13.26 21.69 -6.20
N VAL A 97 12.87 21.45 -7.44
CA VAL A 97 13.78 21.09 -8.53
C VAL A 97 14.56 22.32 -8.96
N LEU A 98 15.90 22.21 -9.00
CA LEU A 98 16.83 23.31 -9.30
C LEU A 98 17.35 23.19 -10.74
N GLY A 99 16.48 23.22 -11.74
CA GLY A 99 16.87 23.14 -13.14
C GLY A 99 15.75 23.63 -14.04
N ASN A 100 16.09 24.11 -15.25
CA ASN A 100 15.11 24.74 -16.13
C ASN A 100 14.37 23.77 -17.07
N ASP A 101 14.85 22.51 -17.23
CA ASP A 101 14.43 21.64 -18.34
C ASP A 101 13.86 20.28 -17.86
N ALA A 102 13.57 20.13 -16.58
CA ALA A 102 13.25 18.83 -16.05
C ALA A 102 11.75 18.56 -16.02
N GLN A 103 11.28 17.71 -16.91
CA GLN A 103 10.09 16.91 -16.67
C GLN A 103 10.40 15.88 -15.57
N VAL A 104 10.19 16.27 -14.31
CA VAL A 104 10.26 15.34 -13.18
C VAL A 104 8.92 14.66 -13.06
N GLY A 105 8.78 13.52 -13.72
CA GLY A 105 7.46 12.91 -13.91
C GLY A 105 7.13 11.72 -13.01
N GLY A 106 8.08 11.11 -12.37
CA GLY A 106 7.86 9.80 -11.75
C GLY A 106 8.28 9.70 -10.29
N PRO A 107 7.92 8.60 -9.62
CA PRO A 107 8.27 8.33 -8.23
C PRO A 107 9.75 7.96 -8.02
N SER A 108 10.57 7.90 -9.07
CA SER A 108 11.90 7.28 -9.07
C SER A 108 12.97 7.97 -8.19
N ALA A 109 12.74 9.20 -7.75
CA ALA A 109 13.59 9.92 -6.80
C ALA A 109 13.15 9.76 -5.34
N SER A 110 11.98 9.16 -5.09
CA SER A 110 11.36 9.15 -3.76
C SER A 110 12.17 8.42 -2.71
N GLY A 111 12.93 7.38 -3.07
CA GLY A 111 13.86 6.72 -2.16
C GLY A 111 14.95 7.67 -1.63
N TYR A 112 15.57 8.47 -2.51
CA TYR A 112 16.59 9.43 -2.10
C TYR A 112 15.99 10.59 -1.29
N ILE A 113 14.82 11.09 -1.70
CA ILE A 113 14.06 12.12 -0.97
C ILE A 113 13.76 11.65 0.47
N THR A 114 13.38 10.39 0.65
CA THR A 114 13.16 9.78 1.98
C THR A 114 14.41 9.83 2.84
N VAL A 115 15.56 9.42 2.30
CA VAL A 115 16.82 9.47 3.04
C VAL A 115 17.23 10.89 3.38
N ALA A 116 17.02 11.85 2.45
CA ALA A 116 17.31 13.26 2.71
C ALA A 116 16.44 13.83 3.83
N MET A 117 15.13 13.55 3.82
CA MET A 117 14.23 13.98 4.89
C MET A 117 14.61 13.35 6.23
N PHE A 118 14.92 12.03 6.26
CA PHE A 118 15.39 11.36 7.46
C PHE A 118 16.68 11.99 7.99
N ALA A 119 17.66 12.24 7.13
CA ALA A 119 18.93 12.88 7.49
C ALA A 119 18.70 14.26 8.11
N LEU A 120 17.81 15.08 7.52
CA LEU A 120 17.43 16.40 8.06
C LEU A 120 16.76 16.29 9.43
N MET A 121 15.87 15.31 9.65
CA MET A 121 15.20 15.08 10.93
C MET A 121 16.21 14.66 12.02
N LYS A 122 17.23 13.87 11.67
CA LYS A 122 18.25 13.38 12.58
C LYS A 122 19.50 14.26 12.67
N GLY A 123 19.60 15.33 11.86
CA GLY A 123 20.78 16.19 11.82
C GLY A 123 22.01 15.50 11.22
N LEU A 124 21.81 14.52 10.34
CA LEU A 124 22.88 13.78 9.67
C LEU A 124 23.31 14.51 8.39
N GLN A 125 24.57 14.29 7.99
CA GLN A 125 25.11 14.80 6.73
C GLN A 125 24.97 13.74 5.64
N LEU A 126 24.48 14.15 4.47
CA LEU A 126 24.51 13.34 3.26
C LEU A 126 25.90 13.39 2.62
N ARG A 127 26.34 12.28 2.04
CA ARG A 127 27.59 12.23 1.26
C ARG A 127 27.41 12.97 -0.06
N ASN A 128 28.34 13.87 -0.39
CA ASN A 128 28.25 14.73 -1.57
C ASN A 128 28.58 14.01 -2.90
N ASP A 129 29.28 12.87 -2.82
CA ASP A 129 29.76 12.10 -3.98
C ASP A 129 28.84 10.92 -4.30
N THR A 130 27.62 10.96 -3.82
CA THR A 130 26.64 9.89 -3.97
C THR A 130 25.38 10.36 -4.69
N ALA A 131 24.75 9.44 -5.41
CA ALA A 131 23.41 9.60 -5.97
C ALA A 131 22.58 8.33 -5.74
N MET A 132 21.28 8.42 -5.92
CA MET A 132 20.38 7.28 -5.76
C MET A 132 19.20 7.39 -6.71
N THR A 133 18.72 6.25 -7.19
CA THR A 133 17.39 6.11 -7.81
C THR A 133 16.66 4.91 -7.18
N GLY A 134 15.35 4.99 -7.10
CA GLY A 134 14.50 3.95 -6.51
C GLY A 134 13.18 4.53 -5.99
N ILE A 135 12.12 3.74 -6.08
CA ILE A 135 10.81 4.09 -5.54
C ILE A 135 10.76 3.69 -4.07
N ILE A 136 10.31 4.58 -3.19
CA ILE A 136 10.01 4.21 -1.80
C ILE A 136 8.61 3.64 -1.69
N LEU A 137 8.47 2.45 -1.10
CA LEU A 137 7.18 1.92 -0.71
C LEU A 137 6.82 2.34 0.73
N PRO A 138 5.53 2.38 1.10
CA PRO A 138 5.10 2.83 2.42
C PRO A 138 5.70 2.05 3.59
N ASP A 139 6.14 0.83 3.36
CA ASP A 139 6.79 -0.05 4.33
C ASP A 139 8.32 0.14 4.42
N GLY A 140 8.90 0.95 3.54
CA GLY A 140 10.34 1.23 3.48
C GLY A 140 11.13 0.35 2.51
N LEU A 141 10.48 -0.52 1.72
CA LEU A 141 11.15 -1.20 0.61
C LEU A 141 11.51 -0.21 -0.51
N ILE A 142 12.61 -0.49 -1.21
CA ILE A 142 13.04 0.26 -2.39
C ILE A 142 12.67 -0.55 -3.63
N GLY A 143 11.77 0.01 -4.44
CA GLY A 143 11.28 -0.61 -5.67
C GLY A 143 12.03 -0.15 -6.92
N PRO A 144 11.93 -0.96 -8.01
CA PRO A 144 12.56 -0.73 -9.30
C PRO A 144 12.10 0.53 -10.02
N VAL A 145 12.95 0.98 -10.98
CA VAL A 145 12.70 2.19 -11.77
C VAL A 145 13.13 2.01 -13.22
N GLY A 146 12.55 2.80 -14.13
CA GLY A 146 12.97 2.80 -15.53
C GLY A 146 14.31 3.50 -15.75
N GLY A 147 15.06 3.04 -16.78
CA GLY A 147 16.22 3.72 -17.33
C GLY A 147 17.46 3.75 -16.42
N VAL A 148 17.68 2.75 -15.57
CA VAL A 148 18.77 2.74 -14.59
C VAL A 148 20.15 2.84 -15.25
N SER A 149 20.36 2.18 -16.39
CA SER A 149 21.66 2.26 -17.11
C SER A 149 22.00 3.70 -17.51
N GLN A 150 21.05 4.43 -18.12
CA GLN A 150 21.24 5.83 -18.53
C GLN A 150 21.43 6.75 -17.30
N LYS A 151 20.71 6.52 -16.22
CA LYS A 151 20.84 7.25 -14.96
C LYS A 151 22.24 7.10 -14.35
N VAL A 152 22.76 5.86 -14.30
CA VAL A 152 24.07 5.56 -13.74
C VAL A 152 25.17 6.14 -14.63
N GLN A 153 25.03 6.08 -15.97
CA GLN A 153 25.97 6.71 -16.90
C GLN A 153 26.03 8.22 -16.73
N ALA A 154 24.88 8.88 -16.59
CA ALA A 154 24.82 10.32 -16.35
C ALA A 154 25.47 10.72 -15.03
N ALA A 155 25.26 9.95 -13.96
CA ALA A 155 25.89 10.18 -12.68
C ALA A 155 27.41 10.02 -12.76
N ALA A 156 27.91 8.97 -13.44
CA ALA A 156 29.34 8.76 -13.68
C ALA A 156 29.98 9.94 -14.45
N GLY A 157 29.29 10.43 -15.50
CA GLY A 157 29.75 11.60 -16.29
C GLY A 157 29.84 12.89 -15.50
N GLN A 158 29.09 13.02 -14.39
CA GLN A 158 29.15 14.18 -13.48
C GLN A 158 30.06 13.94 -12.25
N GLY A 159 30.86 12.87 -12.25
CA GLY A 159 31.86 12.61 -11.21
C GLY A 159 31.29 12.03 -9.90
N VAL A 160 30.05 11.56 -9.90
CA VAL A 160 29.47 10.80 -8.78
C VAL A 160 30.27 9.52 -8.58
N LYS A 161 30.66 9.24 -7.34
CA LYS A 161 31.50 8.08 -7.01
C LYS A 161 30.70 6.82 -6.68
N THR A 162 29.52 7.00 -6.10
CA THR A 162 28.67 5.87 -5.73
C THR A 162 27.20 6.16 -6.12
N VAL A 163 26.58 5.23 -6.81
CA VAL A 163 25.16 5.28 -7.16
C VAL A 163 24.42 4.10 -6.53
N LEU A 164 23.38 4.39 -5.78
CA LEU A 164 22.48 3.39 -5.22
C LEU A 164 21.35 3.12 -6.21
N VAL A 165 21.10 1.85 -6.47
CA VAL A 165 20.05 1.37 -7.36
C VAL A 165 19.21 0.28 -6.68
N PRO A 166 17.98 0.02 -7.12
CA PRO A 166 17.19 -1.09 -6.60
C PRO A 166 17.83 -2.46 -6.86
N ILE A 167 17.43 -3.46 -6.08
CA ILE A 167 17.90 -4.85 -6.24
C ILE A 167 17.61 -5.35 -7.67
N GLY A 168 18.60 -5.96 -8.31
CA GLY A 168 18.48 -6.54 -9.65
C GLY A 168 18.65 -5.54 -10.78
N GLU A 169 18.87 -4.25 -10.50
CA GLU A 169 18.96 -3.20 -11.52
C GLU A 169 20.37 -2.64 -11.73
N ALA A 170 21.41 -3.23 -11.10
CA ALA A 170 22.77 -2.79 -11.31
C ALA A 170 23.20 -3.03 -12.77
N PRO A 171 23.48 -1.96 -13.57
CA PRO A 171 23.87 -2.14 -14.96
C PRO A 171 25.31 -2.67 -15.07
N ALA A 172 25.54 -3.56 -16.02
CA ALA A 172 26.89 -4.02 -16.36
C ALA A 172 27.65 -2.94 -17.17
N GLY A 173 28.96 -2.89 -16.99
CA GLY A 173 29.86 -2.17 -17.88
C GLY A 173 29.96 -0.66 -17.69
N VAL A 174 29.40 -0.08 -16.63
CA VAL A 174 29.59 1.35 -16.31
C VAL A 174 30.87 1.52 -15.49
N SER A 175 31.88 2.19 -16.09
CA SER A 175 33.17 2.48 -15.44
C SER A 175 33.13 3.81 -14.69
N GLY A 176 34.06 3.96 -13.72
CA GLY A 176 34.25 5.22 -12.99
C GLY A 176 33.28 5.50 -11.85
N VAL A 177 32.30 4.62 -11.62
CA VAL A 177 31.31 4.74 -10.55
C VAL A 177 31.10 3.38 -9.87
N ARG A 178 30.95 3.39 -8.54
CA ARG A 178 30.53 2.21 -7.78
C ARG A 178 29.01 2.15 -7.75
N VAL A 179 28.44 1.07 -8.27
CA VAL A 179 26.99 0.79 -8.18
C VAL A 179 26.75 -0.11 -6.98
N VAL A 180 25.77 0.26 -6.15
CA VAL A 180 25.35 -0.50 -4.96
C VAL A 180 23.86 -0.75 -5.04
N GLU A 181 23.46 -2.01 -4.95
CA GLU A 181 22.07 -2.39 -4.87
C GLU A 181 21.54 -2.26 -3.44
N VAL A 182 20.34 -1.69 -3.30
CA VAL A 182 19.65 -1.51 -2.02
C VAL A 182 18.22 -2.01 -2.12
N GLY A 183 17.77 -2.74 -1.10
CA GLY A 183 16.40 -3.28 -1.02
C GLY A 183 15.52 -2.51 -0.04
N THR A 184 16.13 -1.80 0.91
CA THR A 184 15.43 -1.10 1.99
C THR A 184 15.95 0.32 2.15
N VAL A 185 15.12 1.17 2.74
CA VAL A 185 15.51 2.56 3.07
C VAL A 185 16.61 2.61 4.11
N GLU A 186 16.70 1.64 5.02
CA GLU A 186 17.75 1.52 6.02
C GLU A 186 19.12 1.28 5.38
N ASP A 187 19.17 0.41 4.35
CA ASP A 187 20.39 0.21 3.55
C ASP A 187 20.81 1.52 2.88
N ALA A 188 19.85 2.21 2.25
CA ALA A 188 20.11 3.48 1.59
C ALA A 188 20.62 4.55 2.58
N VAL A 189 20.02 4.66 3.77
CA VAL A 189 20.48 5.55 4.85
C VAL A 189 21.94 5.24 5.21
N TYR A 190 22.29 3.97 5.39
CA TYR A 190 23.65 3.57 5.74
C TYR A 190 24.67 4.02 4.68
N TYR A 191 24.39 3.74 3.42
CA TYR A 191 25.33 4.11 2.33
C TYR A 191 25.41 5.62 2.10
N LEU A 192 24.32 6.37 2.27
CA LEU A 192 24.26 7.80 2.01
C LEU A 192 24.71 8.66 3.19
N THR A 193 24.70 8.15 4.43
CA THR A 193 25.02 8.94 5.64
C THR A 193 26.05 8.28 6.54
N GLY A 194 26.26 6.98 6.44
CA GLY A 194 27.04 6.18 7.39
C GLY A 194 26.27 5.81 8.66
N TYR A 195 25.04 6.27 8.83
CA TYR A 195 24.22 5.98 10.00
C TYR A 195 23.52 4.62 9.86
N LYS A 196 23.68 3.76 10.87
CA LYS A 196 22.98 2.46 10.91
C LYS A 196 21.68 2.58 11.67
N VAL A 197 20.57 2.44 10.97
CA VAL A 197 19.25 2.37 11.59
C VAL A 197 19.11 1.05 12.33
N GLN A 198 18.60 1.12 13.57
CA GLN A 198 18.27 -0.07 14.34
C GLN A 198 16.83 -0.45 14.06
N SER A 199 16.61 -1.60 13.44
CA SER A 199 15.29 -2.20 13.26
C SER A 199 15.11 -3.34 14.26
N PRO A 200 13.90 -3.55 14.81
CA PRO A 200 13.65 -4.71 15.65
C PRO A 200 13.86 -6.00 14.82
N PRO A 201 14.37 -7.07 15.44
CA PRO A 201 14.56 -8.33 14.73
C PRO A 201 13.21 -8.92 14.30
N PRO A 202 13.13 -9.61 13.15
CA PRO A 202 11.90 -10.15 12.60
C PRO A 202 11.26 -11.30 13.40
N SER A 203 11.85 -11.72 14.51
CA SER A 203 11.67 -13.02 15.13
C SER A 203 10.54 -13.15 16.16
N THR A 204 9.74 -12.11 16.46
CA THR A 204 8.81 -12.18 17.61
C THR A 204 7.42 -11.63 17.28
N VAL A 205 6.73 -12.26 16.33
CA VAL A 205 5.30 -12.00 16.13
C VAL A 205 4.53 -13.11 16.84
N ASP A 206 3.78 -12.76 17.90
CA ASP A 206 2.82 -13.69 18.50
C ASP A 206 1.64 -13.87 17.53
N ASP A 207 1.49 -15.06 16.99
CA ASP A 207 0.45 -15.45 16.05
C ASP A 207 -0.71 -16.21 16.70
N SER A 208 -0.75 -16.30 18.03
CA SER A 208 -1.75 -17.08 18.76
C SER A 208 -3.19 -16.65 18.49
N ALA A 209 -3.45 -15.32 18.49
CA ALA A 209 -4.75 -14.76 18.16
C ALA A 209 -5.14 -15.05 16.71
N PHE A 210 -4.22 -14.87 15.77
CA PHE A 210 -4.43 -15.18 14.35
C PHE A 210 -4.75 -16.67 14.14
N ARG A 211 -4.01 -17.58 14.78
CA ARG A 211 -4.27 -19.02 14.68
C ARG A 211 -5.67 -19.38 15.14
N GLN A 212 -6.12 -18.80 16.25
CA GLN A 212 -7.47 -19.06 16.76
C GLN A 212 -8.53 -18.49 15.80
N ILE A 213 -8.40 -17.23 15.37
CA ILE A 213 -9.33 -16.59 14.44
C ILE A 213 -9.39 -17.36 13.12
N SER A 214 -8.25 -17.69 12.54
CA SER A 214 -8.20 -18.41 11.26
C SER A 214 -8.77 -19.81 11.35
N LYS A 215 -8.60 -20.49 12.51
CA LYS A 215 -9.22 -21.78 12.79
C LYS A 215 -10.74 -21.67 12.90
N ASP A 216 -11.25 -20.68 13.63
CA ASP A 216 -12.70 -20.48 13.81
C ASP A 216 -13.38 -20.15 12.48
N LEU A 217 -12.75 -19.29 11.65
CA LEU A 217 -13.21 -19.02 10.28
C LEU A 217 -13.20 -20.28 9.41
N PHE A 218 -12.13 -21.07 9.46
CA PHE A 218 -12.05 -22.34 8.75
C PHE A 218 -13.16 -23.30 9.17
N ASP A 219 -13.32 -23.53 10.46
CA ASP A 219 -14.32 -24.47 11.00
C ASP A 219 -15.74 -24.07 10.61
N ALA A 220 -16.06 -22.78 10.65
CA ALA A 220 -17.37 -22.25 10.23
C ALA A 220 -17.63 -22.47 8.73
N ILE A 221 -16.67 -22.08 7.87
CA ILE A 221 -16.79 -22.19 6.41
C ILE A 221 -16.79 -23.66 5.98
N TYR A 222 -15.95 -24.50 6.58
CA TYR A 222 -15.88 -25.93 6.29
C TYR A 222 -17.14 -26.67 6.73
N SER A 223 -17.69 -26.33 7.92
CA SER A 223 -18.98 -26.87 8.36
C SER A 223 -20.13 -26.52 7.40
N TYR A 224 -20.14 -25.28 6.92
CA TYR A 224 -21.11 -24.86 5.90
C TYR A 224 -20.95 -25.65 4.60
N TYR A 225 -19.72 -25.78 4.10
CA TYR A 225 -19.41 -26.54 2.89
C TYR A 225 -19.88 -28.00 3.00
N ASN A 226 -19.54 -28.68 4.10
CA ASN A 226 -19.90 -30.08 4.30
C ASN A 226 -21.42 -30.31 4.36
N LYS A 227 -22.18 -29.36 4.93
CA LYS A 227 -23.65 -29.44 4.98
C LYS A 227 -24.32 -29.17 3.63
N THR A 228 -23.71 -28.29 2.82
CA THR A 228 -24.35 -27.77 1.59
C THR A 228 -23.89 -28.52 0.34
N VAL A 229 -22.58 -28.81 0.25
CA VAL A 229 -21.92 -29.36 -0.94
C VAL A 229 -21.46 -30.79 -0.73
N GLY A 230 -20.79 -31.04 0.38
CA GLY A 230 -20.32 -32.35 0.79
C GLY A 230 -19.03 -32.79 0.12
N ARG A 231 -19.04 -33.07 -1.19
CA ARG A 231 -17.87 -33.59 -1.94
C ARG A 231 -17.87 -33.07 -3.38
N GLY A 232 -16.69 -33.13 -4.02
CA GLY A 232 -16.57 -33.00 -5.47
C GLY A 232 -16.03 -31.68 -5.98
N TYR A 233 -16.00 -30.62 -5.17
CA TYR A 233 -15.58 -29.29 -5.62
C TYR A 233 -14.24 -28.83 -5.03
N VAL A 234 -13.67 -29.59 -4.10
CA VAL A 234 -12.41 -29.26 -3.42
C VAL A 234 -11.56 -30.51 -3.26
N ASP A 235 -10.25 -30.37 -3.46
CA ASP A 235 -9.29 -31.39 -3.05
C ASP A 235 -9.15 -31.40 -1.50
N LEU A 236 -9.97 -32.23 -0.85
CA LEU A 236 -9.98 -32.36 0.60
C LEU A 236 -8.64 -32.87 1.16
N ALA A 237 -7.84 -33.60 0.38
CA ALA A 237 -6.52 -34.04 0.84
C ALA A 237 -5.56 -32.85 1.01
N THR A 238 -5.62 -31.87 0.10
CA THR A 238 -4.87 -30.63 0.23
C THR A 238 -5.38 -29.79 1.40
N VAL A 239 -6.70 -29.67 1.60
CA VAL A 239 -7.30 -28.97 2.74
C VAL A 239 -6.80 -29.56 4.07
N GLU A 240 -6.84 -30.88 4.23
CA GLU A 240 -6.37 -31.56 5.46
C GLU A 240 -4.86 -31.39 5.68
N ARG A 241 -4.04 -31.38 4.63
CA ARG A 241 -2.60 -31.07 4.74
C ARG A 241 -2.36 -29.64 5.23
N LEU A 242 -3.05 -28.66 4.68
CA LEU A 242 -2.94 -27.25 5.11
C LEU A 242 -3.37 -27.08 6.56
N LYS A 243 -4.50 -27.68 6.94
CA LYS A 243 -5.00 -27.71 8.31
C LYS A 243 -3.98 -28.35 9.29
N ALA A 244 -3.41 -29.52 8.92
CA ALA A 244 -2.39 -30.18 9.72
C ALA A 244 -1.12 -29.34 9.91
N SER A 245 -0.81 -28.47 8.94
CA SER A 245 0.30 -27.50 9.01
C SER A 245 -0.06 -26.21 9.74
N GLY A 246 -1.29 -26.09 10.28
CA GLY A 246 -1.78 -24.86 10.91
C GLY A 246 -2.15 -23.74 9.92
N MET A 247 -2.17 -24.01 8.63
CA MET A 247 -2.49 -23.05 7.57
C MET A 247 -4.02 -22.94 7.37
N TYR A 248 -4.74 -22.64 8.45
CA TYR A 248 -6.22 -22.63 8.45
C TYR A 248 -6.81 -21.62 7.48
N TYR A 249 -6.19 -20.44 7.35
CA TYR A 249 -6.68 -19.41 6.44
C TYR A 249 -6.57 -19.83 4.97
N ALA A 250 -5.44 -20.42 4.57
CA ALA A 250 -5.26 -20.98 3.24
C ALA A 250 -6.23 -22.15 2.99
N ALA A 251 -6.45 -23.01 3.99
CA ALA A 251 -7.42 -24.09 3.91
C ALA A 251 -8.86 -23.58 3.74
N ALA A 252 -9.27 -22.55 4.50
CA ALA A 252 -10.58 -21.89 4.35
C ALA A 252 -10.75 -21.30 2.95
N SER A 253 -9.69 -20.77 2.37
CA SER A 253 -9.68 -20.20 1.03
C SER A 253 -9.93 -21.25 -0.05
N LEU A 254 -9.37 -22.45 0.07
CA LEU A 254 -9.67 -23.56 -0.86
C LEU A 254 -11.13 -24.00 -0.76
N ILE A 255 -11.69 -24.06 0.46
CA ILE A 255 -13.11 -24.37 0.65
C ILE A 255 -14.01 -23.29 0.02
N TYR A 256 -13.64 -22.02 0.18
CA TYR A 256 -14.35 -20.93 -0.48
C TYR A 256 -14.36 -21.07 -2.02
N GLN A 257 -13.23 -21.46 -2.62
CA GLN A 257 -13.17 -21.73 -4.07
C GLN A 257 -14.15 -22.82 -4.50
N GLY A 258 -14.24 -23.90 -3.71
CA GLY A 258 -15.22 -24.94 -3.93
C GLY A 258 -16.67 -24.44 -3.84
N LEU A 259 -16.97 -23.53 -2.92
CA LEU A 259 -18.27 -22.87 -2.83
C LEU A 259 -18.55 -22.00 -4.07
N VAL A 260 -17.56 -21.25 -4.54
CA VAL A 260 -17.67 -20.45 -5.77
C VAL A 260 -18.02 -21.35 -6.96
N GLN A 261 -17.31 -22.45 -7.15
CA GLN A 261 -17.58 -23.37 -8.27
C GLN A 261 -18.97 -24.00 -8.14
N TYR A 262 -19.31 -24.51 -6.95
CA TYR A 262 -20.63 -25.10 -6.69
C TYR A 262 -21.78 -24.14 -7.02
N TYR A 263 -21.73 -22.90 -6.48
CA TYR A 263 -22.80 -21.94 -6.72
C TYR A 263 -22.80 -21.38 -8.14
N SER A 264 -21.65 -21.36 -8.83
CA SER A 264 -21.60 -21.01 -10.25
C SER A 264 -22.31 -22.05 -11.09
N ASP A 265 -22.12 -23.35 -10.81
CA ASP A 265 -22.83 -24.44 -11.47
C ASP A 265 -24.34 -24.40 -11.16
N GLN A 266 -24.72 -24.09 -9.90
CA GLN A 266 -26.13 -23.89 -9.55
C GLN A 266 -26.73 -22.70 -10.31
N ALA A 267 -26.03 -21.57 -10.42
CA ALA A 267 -26.49 -20.41 -11.17
C ALA A 267 -26.68 -20.74 -12.67
N ALA A 268 -25.79 -21.55 -13.24
CA ALA A 268 -25.86 -21.99 -14.63
C ALA A 268 -27.04 -22.94 -14.89
N SER A 269 -27.57 -23.62 -13.86
CA SER A 269 -28.63 -24.61 -14.01
C SER A 269 -29.96 -24.00 -14.45
N SER A 270 -30.30 -22.80 -13.99
CA SER A 270 -31.50 -22.09 -14.43
C SER A 270 -31.44 -20.59 -14.14
N ARG A 271 -32.14 -19.80 -14.97
CA ARG A 271 -32.31 -18.34 -14.76
C ARG A 271 -32.98 -18.00 -13.42
N ARG A 272 -33.86 -18.84 -12.93
CA ARG A 272 -34.53 -18.67 -11.64
C ARG A 272 -33.51 -18.81 -10.50
N THR A 273 -32.74 -19.89 -10.50
CA THR A 273 -31.71 -20.14 -9.50
C THR A 273 -30.67 -18.98 -9.49
N ALA A 274 -30.21 -18.53 -10.66
CA ALA A 274 -29.30 -17.41 -10.78
C ALA A 274 -29.87 -16.14 -10.14
N ARG A 275 -31.14 -15.82 -10.40
CA ARG A 275 -31.82 -14.66 -9.80
C ARG A 275 -31.96 -14.78 -8.28
N ASP A 276 -32.34 -15.98 -7.80
CA ASP A 276 -32.50 -16.22 -6.36
C ASP A 276 -31.14 -16.08 -5.62
N LEU A 277 -30.06 -16.63 -6.17
CA LEU A 277 -28.71 -16.47 -5.64
C LEU A 277 -28.27 -15.00 -5.63
N TYR A 278 -28.51 -14.27 -6.72
CA TYR A 278 -28.20 -12.84 -6.84
C TYR A 278 -28.92 -12.02 -5.76
N ASN A 279 -30.25 -12.17 -5.65
CA ASN A 279 -31.06 -11.39 -4.70
C ASN A 279 -30.70 -11.72 -3.24
N ASN A 280 -30.49 -13.00 -2.92
CA ASN A 280 -30.08 -13.43 -1.60
C ASN A 280 -28.69 -12.91 -1.24
N ALA A 281 -27.73 -12.93 -2.17
CA ALA A 281 -26.40 -12.37 -1.95
C ALA A 281 -26.44 -10.87 -1.61
N LEU A 282 -27.24 -10.10 -2.35
CA LEU A 282 -27.43 -8.67 -2.08
C LEU A 282 -28.07 -8.41 -0.71
N GLN A 283 -29.08 -9.20 -0.35
CA GLN A 283 -29.73 -9.04 0.95
C GLN A 283 -28.75 -9.38 2.09
N MET A 284 -28.01 -10.49 1.97
CA MET A 284 -27.00 -10.87 2.97
C MET A 284 -25.88 -9.83 3.10
N ALA A 285 -25.45 -9.20 2.01
CA ALA A 285 -24.46 -8.13 2.04
C ALA A 285 -24.99 -6.88 2.75
N LYS A 286 -26.24 -6.46 2.48
CA LYS A 286 -26.90 -5.35 3.20
C LYS A 286 -27.05 -5.62 4.70
N ASP A 287 -27.46 -6.84 5.06
CA ASP A 287 -27.61 -7.23 6.46
C ASP A 287 -26.24 -7.25 7.18
N ALA A 288 -25.19 -7.69 6.50
CA ALA A 288 -23.83 -7.67 7.02
C ALA A 288 -23.31 -6.24 7.21
N GLU A 289 -23.53 -5.35 6.24
CA GLU A 289 -23.15 -3.94 6.33
C GLU A 289 -23.84 -3.24 7.51
N ALA A 290 -25.13 -3.48 7.68
CA ALA A 290 -25.90 -2.95 8.82
C ALA A 290 -25.35 -3.47 10.17
N GLN A 291 -24.96 -4.74 10.24
CA GLN A 291 -24.35 -5.32 11.43
C GLN A 291 -22.96 -4.72 11.70
N LEU A 292 -22.11 -4.58 10.66
CA LEU A 292 -20.77 -4.01 10.77
C LEU A 292 -20.79 -2.57 11.28
N SER A 293 -21.77 -1.77 10.83
CA SER A 293 -21.90 -0.38 11.27
C SER A 293 -22.23 -0.24 12.76
N ALA A 294 -22.76 -1.29 13.40
CA ALA A 294 -23.07 -1.35 14.81
C ALA A 294 -21.94 -1.95 15.67
N ILE A 295 -20.91 -2.54 15.06
CA ILE A 295 -19.78 -3.15 15.79
C ILE A 295 -18.79 -2.05 16.20
N PRO A 296 -18.45 -1.92 17.50
CA PRO A 296 -17.38 -1.03 17.91
C PRO A 296 -16.06 -1.39 17.25
N LEU A 297 -15.40 -0.41 16.63
CA LEU A 297 -14.09 -0.60 16.03
C LEU A 297 -13.00 -0.52 17.10
N THR A 298 -12.27 -1.61 17.29
CA THR A 298 -11.25 -1.78 18.33
C THR A 298 -9.93 -2.27 17.75
N VAL A 299 -8.87 -2.20 18.54
CA VAL A 299 -7.54 -2.72 18.16
C VAL A 299 -7.58 -4.21 17.79
N ASN A 300 -8.46 -4.99 18.44
CA ASN A 300 -8.51 -6.45 18.23
C ASN A 300 -9.35 -6.87 17.03
N ASN A 301 -10.31 -6.05 16.58
CA ASN A 301 -11.18 -6.43 15.46
C ASN A 301 -10.98 -5.59 14.18
N ILE A 302 -10.05 -4.63 14.16
CA ILE A 302 -9.84 -3.74 13.01
C ILE A 302 -9.70 -4.51 11.69
N ASP A 303 -8.89 -5.55 11.65
CA ASP A 303 -8.66 -6.36 10.46
C ASP A 303 -9.91 -7.12 10.00
N LEU A 304 -10.68 -7.64 10.95
CA LEU A 304 -11.90 -8.39 10.68
C LEU A 304 -13.01 -7.48 10.15
N VAL A 305 -13.12 -6.28 10.70
CA VAL A 305 -14.07 -5.25 10.23
C VAL A 305 -13.70 -4.80 8.82
N VAL A 306 -12.42 -4.48 8.57
CA VAL A 306 -11.92 -4.10 7.25
C VAL A 306 -12.15 -5.21 6.22
N ALA A 307 -11.77 -6.45 6.55
CA ALA A 307 -11.96 -7.60 5.68
C ALA A 307 -13.44 -7.87 5.39
N SER A 308 -14.32 -7.62 6.36
CA SER A 308 -15.77 -7.77 6.17
C SER A 308 -16.33 -6.71 5.25
N TYR A 309 -15.97 -5.43 5.41
CA TYR A 309 -16.39 -4.36 4.51
C TYR A 309 -15.90 -4.58 3.07
N THR A 310 -14.66 -5.00 2.88
CA THR A 310 -14.13 -5.35 1.55
C THR A 310 -15.00 -6.43 0.90
N ARG A 311 -15.39 -7.47 1.63
CA ARG A 311 -16.24 -8.56 1.13
C ARG A 311 -17.68 -8.14 0.83
N VAL A 312 -18.26 -7.26 1.63
CA VAL A 312 -19.56 -6.61 1.32
C VAL A 312 -19.46 -5.88 -0.01
N TYR A 313 -18.40 -5.07 -0.15
CA TYR A 313 -18.21 -4.27 -1.34
C TYR A 313 -17.96 -5.12 -2.60
N GLU A 314 -17.25 -6.25 -2.48
CA GLU A 314 -17.08 -7.22 -3.59
C GLU A 314 -18.43 -7.73 -4.11
N VAL A 315 -19.40 -8.00 -3.22
CA VAL A 315 -20.77 -8.38 -3.64
C VAL A 315 -21.44 -7.24 -4.41
N TYR A 316 -21.33 -6.00 -3.95
CA TYR A 316 -21.90 -4.84 -4.63
C TYR A 316 -21.23 -4.56 -5.98
N LEU A 317 -19.91 -4.70 -6.06
CA LEU A 317 -19.15 -4.53 -7.30
C LEU A 317 -19.59 -5.54 -8.34
N GLN A 318 -19.72 -6.81 -7.97
CA GLN A 318 -20.22 -7.85 -8.85
C GLN A 318 -21.67 -7.59 -9.28
N ALA A 319 -22.53 -7.11 -8.39
CA ALA A 319 -23.92 -6.79 -8.71
C ALA A 319 -24.04 -5.66 -9.74
N ASN A 320 -23.13 -4.69 -9.69
CA ASN A 320 -23.13 -3.53 -10.59
C ASN A 320 -22.31 -3.78 -11.88
N SER A 321 -21.69 -4.94 -12.03
CA SER A 321 -20.92 -5.28 -13.22
C SER A 321 -21.83 -5.50 -14.44
N THR A 322 -21.29 -5.35 -15.64
CA THR A 322 -22.02 -5.61 -16.91
C THR A 322 -22.40 -7.08 -17.07
N SER A 323 -21.71 -7.99 -16.36
CA SER A 323 -21.98 -9.43 -16.35
C SER A 323 -21.86 -9.97 -14.93
N PRO A 324 -22.89 -9.78 -14.08
CA PRO A 324 -22.87 -10.28 -12.71
C PRO A 324 -22.68 -11.80 -12.66
N SER A 325 -21.91 -12.26 -11.67
CA SER A 325 -21.71 -13.68 -11.39
C SER A 325 -22.45 -14.07 -10.09
N PRO A 326 -23.73 -14.48 -10.16
CA PRO A 326 -24.53 -14.78 -8.97
C PRO A 326 -23.94 -15.85 -8.07
N GLY A 327 -23.23 -16.83 -8.64
CA GLY A 327 -22.54 -17.88 -7.89
C GLY A 327 -21.40 -17.34 -7.04
N VAL A 328 -20.56 -16.47 -7.62
CA VAL A 328 -19.47 -15.79 -6.91
C VAL A 328 -20.02 -14.90 -5.80
N MET A 329 -21.05 -14.09 -6.13
CA MET A 329 -21.71 -13.20 -5.17
C MET A 329 -22.25 -13.98 -3.97
N TYR A 330 -22.95 -15.08 -4.22
CA TYR A 330 -23.57 -15.86 -3.17
C TYR A 330 -22.53 -16.60 -2.31
N ALA A 331 -21.50 -17.19 -2.92
CA ALA A 331 -20.39 -17.80 -2.18
C ALA A 331 -19.70 -16.78 -1.26
N ARG A 332 -19.51 -15.54 -1.74
CA ARG A 332 -18.94 -14.46 -0.94
C ARG A 332 -19.87 -14.08 0.22
N ALA A 333 -21.16 -13.92 -0.04
CA ALA A 333 -22.14 -13.52 0.95
C ALA A 333 -22.31 -14.56 2.07
N VAL A 334 -22.35 -15.85 1.76
CA VAL A 334 -22.47 -16.90 2.80
C VAL A 334 -21.23 -17.01 3.68
N THR A 335 -20.05 -16.81 3.13
CA THR A 335 -18.80 -16.82 3.92
C THR A 335 -18.60 -15.54 4.73
N LEU A 336 -19.14 -14.41 4.26
CA LEU A 336 -19.09 -13.11 4.94
C LEU A 336 -19.65 -13.17 6.37
N ARG A 337 -20.71 -13.99 6.58
CA ARG A 337 -21.30 -14.17 7.90
C ARG A 337 -20.26 -14.57 8.96
N SER A 338 -19.38 -15.50 8.64
CA SER A 338 -18.34 -15.94 9.57
C SER A 338 -17.38 -14.80 9.96
N TRP A 339 -17.05 -13.94 9.02
CA TRP A 339 -16.21 -12.77 9.26
C TRP A 339 -16.88 -11.74 10.18
N VAL A 340 -18.16 -11.48 9.97
CA VAL A 340 -18.95 -10.55 10.80
C VAL A 340 -19.06 -11.08 12.23
N GLU A 341 -19.31 -12.38 12.41
CA GLU A 341 -19.37 -12.99 13.74
C GLU A 341 -18.01 -12.93 14.47
N GLU A 342 -16.91 -13.17 13.76
CA GLU A 342 -15.57 -13.00 14.34
C GLU A 342 -15.27 -11.52 14.69
N ALA A 343 -15.67 -10.57 13.84
CA ALA A 343 -15.53 -9.15 14.13
C ALA A 343 -16.29 -8.73 15.39
N LYS A 344 -17.49 -9.29 15.62
CA LYS A 344 -18.26 -9.09 16.86
C LYS A 344 -17.55 -9.71 18.06
N ARG A 345 -17.10 -10.95 17.93
CA ARG A 345 -16.41 -11.68 19.01
C ARG A 345 -15.17 -10.96 19.49
N MET A 346 -14.44 -10.34 18.54
CA MET A 346 -13.20 -9.60 18.80
C MET A 346 -13.42 -8.10 19.12
N ALA A 347 -14.68 -7.65 19.27
CA ALA A 347 -15.01 -6.24 19.54
C ALA A 347 -14.74 -5.83 21.01
N TYR A 348 -13.54 -6.09 21.48
CA TYR A 348 -13.06 -5.71 22.82
C TYR A 348 -11.69 -5.05 22.73
N GLY A 349 -11.27 -4.41 23.83
CA GLY A 349 -10.01 -3.68 23.90
C GLY A 349 -10.15 -2.19 23.56
N PRO A 350 -9.04 -1.47 23.38
CA PRO A 350 -9.07 -0.05 23.09
C PRO A 350 -9.78 0.27 21.78
N ALA A 351 -10.60 1.32 21.78
CA ALA A 351 -11.23 1.80 20.56
C ALA A 351 -10.21 2.45 19.62
N ILE A 352 -10.42 2.30 18.32
CA ILE A 352 -9.64 2.96 17.28
C ILE A 352 -10.03 4.44 17.21
N ASN A 353 -9.02 5.32 17.29
CA ASN A 353 -9.21 6.73 16.99
C ASN A 353 -9.39 6.93 15.47
N GLN A 354 -10.58 7.37 15.09
CA GLN A 354 -10.92 7.59 13.68
C GLN A 354 -10.57 9.02 13.20
N THR A 355 -10.08 9.87 14.10
CA THR A 355 -9.68 11.24 13.74
C THR A 355 -8.47 11.18 12.80
N GLY A 356 -8.54 11.84 11.65
CA GLY A 356 -7.47 11.88 10.66
C GLY A 356 -7.36 10.64 9.75
N LEU A 357 -8.20 9.63 9.91
CA LEU A 357 -8.20 8.47 9.02
C LEU A 357 -8.45 8.85 7.55
N ALA A 358 -9.26 9.88 7.29
CA ALA A 358 -9.52 10.37 5.95
C ALA A 358 -8.23 10.83 5.24
N GLU A 359 -7.37 11.57 5.94
CA GLU A 359 -6.10 12.06 5.41
C GLU A 359 -5.12 10.91 5.13
N VAL A 360 -5.04 9.94 6.05
CA VAL A 360 -4.17 8.76 5.86
C VAL A 360 -4.68 7.91 4.71
N ALA A 361 -5.97 7.62 4.65
CA ALA A 361 -6.57 6.86 3.54
C ALA A 361 -6.37 7.58 2.20
N ARG A 362 -6.49 8.92 2.17
CA ARG A 362 -6.23 9.72 0.97
C ARG A 362 -4.79 9.60 0.51
N MET A 363 -3.83 9.66 1.44
CA MET A 363 -2.41 9.50 1.14
C MET A 363 -2.13 8.14 0.47
N TYR A 364 -2.67 7.05 0.99
CA TYR A 364 -2.52 5.72 0.39
C TYR A 364 -3.22 5.61 -0.96
N LEU A 365 -4.42 6.17 -1.11
CA LEU A 365 -5.18 6.17 -2.36
C LEU A 365 -4.45 6.96 -3.47
N ASP A 366 -3.96 8.15 -3.17
CA ASP A 366 -3.22 8.96 -4.15
C ASP A 366 -1.91 8.27 -4.56
N TYR A 367 -1.24 7.60 -3.61
CA TYR A 367 -0.06 6.83 -3.92
C TYR A 367 -0.37 5.56 -4.74
N ALA A 368 -1.48 4.87 -4.46
CA ALA A 368 -1.93 3.73 -5.27
C ALA A 368 -2.18 4.14 -6.72
N LYS A 369 -2.88 5.27 -6.93
CA LYS A 369 -3.08 5.86 -8.27
C LYS A 369 -1.75 6.15 -8.96
N ALA A 370 -0.81 6.75 -8.24
CA ALA A 370 0.51 7.09 -8.77
C ALA A 370 1.32 5.84 -9.15
N MET A 371 1.29 4.79 -8.34
CA MET A 371 1.99 3.53 -8.61
C MET A 371 1.42 2.81 -9.83
N TYR A 372 0.08 2.75 -9.95
CA TYR A 372 -0.56 2.17 -11.12
C TYR A 372 -0.29 2.98 -12.40
N ALA A 373 -0.37 4.32 -12.33
CA ALA A 373 -0.04 5.19 -13.44
C ALA A 373 1.43 5.00 -13.89
N TYR A 374 2.36 4.90 -12.95
CA TYR A 374 3.77 4.65 -13.24
C TYR A 374 3.99 3.28 -13.91
N LEU A 375 3.36 2.23 -13.40
CA LEU A 375 3.41 0.89 -13.99
C LEU A 375 2.91 0.92 -15.45
N LYS A 376 1.79 1.60 -15.69
CA LYS A 376 1.19 1.73 -17.01
C LYS A 376 2.06 2.55 -17.98
N THR A 377 2.56 3.71 -17.56
CA THR A 377 3.28 4.64 -18.45
C THR A 377 4.73 4.23 -18.69
N THR A 378 5.41 3.67 -17.69
CA THR A 378 6.85 3.35 -17.77
C THR A 378 7.11 1.95 -18.28
N TYR A 379 6.24 0.98 -17.92
CA TYR A 379 6.42 -0.42 -18.28
C TYR A 379 5.37 -0.95 -19.27
N GLY A 380 4.41 -0.11 -19.67
CA GLY A 380 3.36 -0.50 -20.62
C GLY A 380 2.36 -1.53 -20.07
N VAL A 381 2.36 -1.78 -18.77
CA VAL A 381 1.47 -2.77 -18.15
C VAL A 381 0.14 -2.12 -17.80
N ALA A 382 -0.86 -2.35 -18.64
CA ALA A 382 -2.24 -1.96 -18.37
C ALA A 382 -3.03 -3.16 -17.83
N SER A 383 -3.49 -3.09 -16.59
CA SER A 383 -4.34 -4.12 -15.95
C SER A 383 -5.73 -3.55 -15.72
N SER A 384 -6.76 -4.20 -16.28
CA SER A 384 -8.16 -3.87 -16.00
C SER A 384 -8.49 -4.05 -14.54
N ASP A 385 -7.84 -5.01 -13.91
CA ASP A 385 -8.06 -5.41 -12.54
C ASP A 385 -7.49 -4.37 -11.58
N LEU A 386 -6.25 -3.93 -11.79
CA LEU A 386 -5.68 -2.82 -11.01
C LEU A 386 -6.47 -1.51 -11.22
N SER A 387 -6.94 -1.25 -12.45
CA SER A 387 -7.82 -0.10 -12.71
C SER A 387 -9.12 -0.19 -11.91
N THR A 388 -9.72 -1.37 -11.85
CA THR A 388 -10.94 -1.62 -11.06
C THR A 388 -10.66 -1.48 -9.57
N ALA A 389 -9.54 -2.03 -9.08
CA ALA A 389 -9.15 -1.91 -7.67
C ALA A 389 -8.94 -0.46 -7.23
N VAL A 390 -8.35 0.39 -8.09
CA VAL A 390 -8.25 1.84 -7.86
C VAL A 390 -9.63 2.48 -7.74
N GLN A 391 -10.58 2.13 -8.62
CA GLN A 391 -11.95 2.65 -8.55
C GLN A 391 -12.66 2.20 -7.27
N VAL A 392 -12.49 0.94 -6.88
CA VAL A 392 -13.01 0.40 -5.61
C VAL A 392 -12.49 1.19 -4.42
N ALA A 393 -11.17 1.43 -4.38
CA ALA A 393 -10.56 2.21 -3.30
C ALA A 393 -11.11 3.64 -3.23
N GLU A 394 -11.32 4.29 -4.40
CA GLU A 394 -11.93 5.62 -4.49
C GLU A 394 -13.39 5.62 -3.99
N ASP A 395 -14.21 4.67 -4.45
CA ASP A 395 -15.61 4.55 -4.05
C ASP A 395 -15.76 4.33 -2.55
N LEU A 396 -14.91 3.47 -1.96
CA LEU A 396 -14.87 3.25 -0.51
C LEU A 396 -14.49 4.53 0.24
N TYR A 397 -13.53 5.29 -0.28
CA TYR A 397 -13.15 6.58 0.28
C TYR A 397 -14.31 7.57 0.28
N GLN A 398 -15.02 7.71 -0.85
CA GLN A 398 -16.17 8.61 -0.98
C GLN A 398 -17.32 8.25 -0.05
N ARG A 399 -17.45 6.98 0.31
CA ARG A 399 -18.43 6.47 1.29
C ARG A 399 -18.02 6.67 2.76
N GLY A 400 -16.80 7.20 3.01
CA GLY A 400 -16.26 7.34 4.36
C GLY A 400 -15.73 6.05 4.97
N LEU A 401 -15.61 4.97 4.20
CA LEU A 401 -15.05 3.68 4.61
C LEU A 401 -13.52 3.69 4.48
N TYR A 402 -12.88 4.62 5.19
CA TYR A 402 -11.47 4.97 5.03
C TYR A 402 -10.51 3.80 5.22
N LEU A 403 -10.73 2.94 6.21
CA LEU A 403 -9.87 1.77 6.45
C LEU A 403 -9.98 0.74 5.31
N ALA A 404 -11.19 0.53 4.78
CA ALA A 404 -11.40 -0.37 3.65
C ALA A 404 -10.81 0.23 2.35
N SER A 405 -10.94 1.54 2.13
CA SER A 405 -10.27 2.26 1.05
C SER A 405 -8.74 2.10 1.14
N MET A 406 -8.17 2.27 2.34
CA MET A 406 -6.74 2.10 2.57
C MET A 406 -6.29 0.66 2.28
N ALA A 407 -7.05 -0.35 2.70
CA ALA A 407 -6.75 -1.75 2.43
C ALA A 407 -6.71 -2.05 0.93
N ASN A 408 -7.70 -1.58 0.16
CA ASN A 408 -7.71 -1.74 -1.30
C ASN A 408 -6.59 -0.93 -1.99
N SER A 409 -6.26 0.25 -1.47
CA SER A 409 -5.11 1.04 -1.95
C SER A 409 -3.79 0.30 -1.74
N ILE A 410 -3.62 -0.36 -0.59
CA ILE A 410 -2.44 -1.19 -0.28
C ILE A 410 -2.33 -2.36 -1.25
N GLU A 411 -3.44 -3.00 -1.61
CA GLU A 411 -3.47 -4.05 -2.62
C GLU A 411 -2.93 -3.55 -3.96
N VAL A 412 -3.44 -2.42 -4.47
CA VAL A 412 -2.96 -1.80 -5.71
C VAL A 412 -1.46 -1.47 -5.64
N ILE A 413 -0.99 -0.92 -4.52
CA ILE A 413 0.43 -0.60 -4.32
C ILE A 413 1.27 -1.87 -4.35
N ALA A 414 0.87 -2.92 -3.61
CA ALA A 414 1.61 -4.17 -3.49
C ALA A 414 1.67 -4.93 -4.82
N GLU A 415 0.58 -5.01 -5.55
CA GLU A 415 0.54 -5.67 -6.86
C GLU A 415 1.34 -4.88 -7.91
N SER A 416 1.23 -3.55 -7.92
CA SER A 416 2.04 -2.72 -8.80
C SER A 416 3.53 -2.85 -8.48
N ALA A 417 3.90 -2.86 -7.20
CA ALA A 417 5.29 -3.03 -6.77
C ALA A 417 5.82 -4.43 -7.15
N ALA A 418 5.05 -5.49 -6.90
CA ALA A 418 5.43 -6.85 -7.28
C ALA A 418 5.59 -6.97 -8.80
N ALA A 419 4.72 -6.32 -9.59
CA ALA A 419 4.86 -6.27 -11.04
C ALA A 419 6.17 -5.59 -11.48
N LEU A 420 6.53 -4.47 -10.87
CA LEU A 420 7.81 -3.80 -11.11
C LEU A 420 8.99 -4.70 -10.75
N MET A 421 8.92 -5.43 -9.64
CA MET A 421 9.95 -6.34 -9.15
C MET A 421 10.05 -7.66 -9.93
N SER A 422 9.24 -7.88 -10.96
CA SER A 422 9.14 -9.13 -11.74
C SER A 422 10.44 -9.53 -12.45
N GLN A 423 11.39 -8.62 -12.64
CA GLN A 423 12.70 -8.90 -13.24
C GLN A 423 13.64 -9.66 -12.29
N ALA A 424 13.46 -9.54 -10.97
CA ALA A 424 14.27 -10.21 -9.97
C ALA A 424 13.45 -10.68 -8.74
N PRO A 425 12.31 -11.40 -8.94
CA PRO A 425 11.38 -11.70 -7.87
C PRO A 425 12.01 -12.54 -6.76
N ASP A 426 12.88 -13.50 -7.10
CA ASP A 426 13.56 -14.36 -6.13
C ASP A 426 14.50 -13.58 -5.19
N ARG A 427 15.05 -12.47 -5.65
CA ARG A 427 15.91 -11.59 -4.85
C ARG A 427 15.11 -10.72 -3.90
N TYR A 428 13.91 -10.30 -4.31
CA TYR A 428 13.02 -9.48 -3.49
C TYR A 428 12.22 -10.29 -2.46
N ILE A 429 11.91 -11.55 -2.75
CA ILE A 429 10.99 -12.35 -1.92
C ILE A 429 11.45 -12.49 -0.46
N THR A 430 12.76 -12.70 -0.25
CA THR A 430 13.31 -12.79 1.11
C THR A 430 13.26 -11.44 1.82
N VAL A 431 13.68 -10.36 1.13
CA VAL A 431 13.67 -9.00 1.68
C VAL A 431 12.25 -8.55 2.04
N ALA A 432 11.27 -8.82 1.17
CA ALA A 432 9.87 -8.46 1.40
C ALA A 432 9.27 -9.26 2.58
N ARG A 433 9.58 -10.57 2.67
CA ARG A 433 9.15 -11.42 3.78
C ARG A 433 9.73 -10.96 5.12
N ASP A 434 11.03 -10.72 5.17
CA ASP A 434 11.71 -10.24 6.38
C ASP A 434 11.17 -8.87 6.79
N ARG A 435 10.88 -8.01 5.82
CA ARG A 435 10.27 -6.70 6.05
C ARG A 435 8.87 -6.82 6.63
N ALA A 436 8.04 -7.75 6.14
CA ALA A 436 6.73 -8.02 6.68
C ALA A 436 6.81 -8.40 8.18
N TYR A 437 7.69 -9.31 8.55
CA TYR A 437 7.88 -9.70 9.95
C TYR A 437 8.43 -8.56 10.82
N THR A 438 9.36 -7.76 10.30
CA THR A 438 9.89 -6.60 11.01
C THR A 438 8.78 -5.58 11.31
N ASN A 439 7.93 -5.28 10.32
CA ASN A 439 6.84 -4.32 10.48
C ASN A 439 5.72 -4.88 11.38
N MET A 440 5.40 -6.16 11.27
CA MET A 440 4.45 -6.82 12.18
C MET A 440 4.96 -6.79 13.63
N ALA A 441 6.25 -7.05 13.87
CA ALA A 441 6.83 -6.99 15.21
C ALA A 441 6.78 -5.56 15.79
N ALA A 442 7.03 -4.54 14.98
CA ALA A 442 6.90 -3.15 15.38
C ALA A 442 5.45 -2.78 15.73
N ALA A 443 4.48 -3.17 14.91
CA ALA A 443 3.07 -2.92 15.12
C ALA A 443 2.51 -3.65 16.36
N ALA A 444 3.00 -4.86 16.63
CA ALA A 444 2.63 -5.66 17.80
C ALA A 444 3.00 -4.96 19.13
N GLN A 445 4.02 -4.10 19.17
CA GLN A 445 4.36 -3.31 20.35
C GLN A 445 3.22 -2.37 20.78
N CYS A 446 2.40 -1.93 19.83
CA CYS A 446 1.18 -1.18 20.10
C CYS A 446 -0.03 -2.08 20.41
N GLY A 447 0.12 -3.40 20.38
CA GLY A 447 -0.94 -4.40 20.61
C GLY A 447 -1.77 -4.71 19.36
N TYR A 448 -1.28 -4.38 18.18
CA TYR A 448 -1.92 -4.80 16.94
C TYR A 448 -1.76 -6.31 16.73
N THR A 449 -2.85 -7.00 16.43
CA THR A 449 -2.89 -8.47 16.33
C THR A 449 -2.35 -9.01 15.00
N ASN A 450 -2.14 -8.15 14.01
CA ASN A 450 -1.64 -8.50 12.67
C ASN A 450 -2.44 -9.64 11.99
N THR A 451 -3.76 -9.70 12.15
CA THR A 451 -4.58 -10.81 11.64
C THR A 451 -4.52 -10.90 10.10
N LEU A 452 -4.75 -9.81 9.38
CA LEU A 452 -4.63 -9.80 7.93
C LEU A 452 -3.18 -9.88 7.43
N PRO A 453 -2.19 -9.16 8.00
CA PRO A 453 -0.78 -9.37 7.65
C PRO A 453 -0.33 -10.83 7.73
N LEU A 454 -0.66 -11.53 8.82
CA LEU A 454 -0.33 -12.94 8.99
C LEU A 454 -1.04 -13.83 7.96
N SER A 455 -2.28 -13.49 7.58
CA SER A 455 -2.99 -14.21 6.51
C SER A 455 -2.31 -14.05 5.15
N TYR A 456 -1.81 -12.85 4.85
CA TYR A 456 -1.05 -12.60 3.62
C TYR A 456 0.31 -13.32 3.64
N VAL A 457 1.03 -13.33 4.77
CA VAL A 457 2.25 -14.14 4.90
C VAL A 457 1.95 -15.61 4.67
N GLN A 458 0.85 -16.13 5.22
CA GLN A 458 0.46 -17.53 5.02
C GLN A 458 0.19 -17.86 3.54
N PHE A 459 -0.44 -16.94 2.79
CA PHE A 459 -0.57 -17.07 1.34
C PHE A 459 0.77 -16.97 0.63
N GLY A 460 1.62 -16.02 1.01
CA GLY A 460 2.97 -15.90 0.48
C GLY A 460 3.77 -17.20 0.64
N ASP A 461 3.74 -17.80 1.83
CA ASP A 461 4.40 -19.07 2.12
C ASP A 461 3.78 -20.24 1.31
N TYR A 462 2.46 -20.24 1.10
CA TYR A 462 1.78 -21.22 0.26
C TYR A 462 2.22 -21.10 -1.21
N PHE A 463 2.14 -19.90 -1.80
CA PHE A 463 2.48 -19.70 -3.21
C PHE A 463 3.97 -19.86 -3.49
N ARG A 464 4.86 -19.51 -2.57
CA ARG A 464 6.30 -19.72 -2.70
C ARG A 464 6.66 -21.19 -2.96
N ASN A 465 5.85 -22.11 -2.44
CA ASN A 465 6.03 -23.55 -2.58
C ASN A 465 5.26 -24.13 -3.79
N THR A 466 4.60 -23.31 -4.60
CA THR A 466 3.91 -23.73 -5.82
C THR A 466 4.73 -23.38 -7.06
N GLN A 467 4.66 -24.20 -8.09
CA GLN A 467 5.36 -23.94 -9.35
C GLN A 467 4.84 -22.63 -9.99
N GLY A 468 5.75 -21.70 -10.26
CA GLY A 468 5.42 -20.37 -10.83
C GLY A 468 4.78 -19.40 -9.83
N GLY A 469 4.70 -19.73 -8.54
CA GLY A 469 4.05 -18.92 -7.52
C GLY A 469 4.90 -17.79 -6.92
N THR A 470 6.18 -17.64 -7.33
CA THR A 470 7.11 -16.64 -6.77
C THR A 470 6.55 -15.21 -6.83
N GLN A 471 5.94 -14.86 -7.95
CA GLN A 471 5.38 -13.51 -8.16
C GLN A 471 4.19 -13.23 -7.22
N GLN A 472 3.28 -14.20 -7.06
CA GLN A 472 2.17 -14.09 -6.11
C GLN A 472 2.67 -14.04 -4.67
N ALA A 473 3.65 -14.88 -4.33
CA ALA A 473 4.24 -14.85 -3.00
C ALA A 473 4.85 -13.49 -2.68
N LEU A 474 5.56 -12.88 -3.64
CA LEU A 474 6.13 -11.54 -3.49
C LEU A 474 5.04 -10.49 -3.24
N SER A 475 3.97 -10.48 -4.03
CA SER A 475 2.83 -9.57 -3.84
C SER A 475 2.23 -9.70 -2.43
N TYR A 476 2.00 -10.91 -1.95
CA TYR A 476 1.46 -11.14 -0.61
C TYR A 476 2.39 -10.70 0.52
N TYR A 477 3.71 -10.89 0.39
CA TYR A 477 4.65 -10.40 1.41
C TYR A 477 4.73 -8.88 1.44
N ILE A 478 4.72 -8.21 0.27
CA ILE A 478 4.65 -6.75 0.19
C ILE A 478 3.34 -6.24 0.80
N MET A 479 2.23 -6.90 0.48
CA MET A 479 0.91 -6.57 1.04
C MET A 479 0.90 -6.70 2.56
N ALA A 480 1.41 -7.81 3.11
CA ALA A 480 1.55 -8.02 4.55
C ALA A 480 2.36 -6.91 5.21
N SER A 481 3.48 -6.54 4.59
CA SER A 481 4.40 -5.53 5.10
C SER A 481 3.77 -4.13 5.13
N ILE A 482 3.18 -3.69 4.00
CA ILE A 482 2.55 -2.37 3.90
C ILE A 482 1.31 -2.29 4.80
N TYR A 483 0.50 -3.36 4.82
CA TYR A 483 -0.72 -3.42 5.63
C TYR A 483 -0.39 -3.34 7.12
N SER A 484 0.60 -4.12 7.58
CA SER A 484 1.06 -4.07 8.97
C SER A 484 1.59 -2.70 9.36
N THR A 485 2.30 -2.03 8.44
CA THR A 485 2.75 -0.65 8.63
C THR A 485 1.57 0.30 8.81
N ALA A 486 0.64 0.30 7.86
CA ALA A 486 -0.48 1.23 7.82
C ALA A 486 -1.44 1.06 9.01
N MET A 487 -1.89 -0.17 9.26
CA MET A 487 -2.83 -0.46 10.35
C MET A 487 -2.12 -0.41 11.71
N GLY A 488 -0.85 -0.79 11.78
CA GLY A 488 -0.03 -0.64 12.98
C GLY A 488 0.07 0.82 13.41
N ASP A 489 0.29 1.75 12.50
CA ASP A 489 0.34 3.18 12.80
C ASP A 489 -1.02 3.72 13.27
N VAL A 490 -2.14 3.26 12.67
CA VAL A 490 -3.50 3.59 13.14
C VAL A 490 -3.71 3.11 14.58
N VAL A 491 -3.28 1.90 14.90
CA VAL A 491 -3.39 1.33 16.26
C VAL A 491 -2.47 2.06 17.25
N CYS A 492 -1.21 2.32 16.87
CA CYS A 492 -0.26 3.03 17.72
C CYS A 492 -0.74 4.45 18.06
N THR A 493 -1.26 5.17 17.07
CA THR A 493 -1.79 6.52 17.24
C THR A 493 -3.02 6.53 18.15
N SER A 494 -3.88 5.52 18.05
CA SER A 494 -5.05 5.36 18.90
C SER A 494 -4.69 5.19 20.37
N LYS A 495 -3.55 4.56 20.69
CA LYS A 495 -3.05 4.37 22.06
C LYS A 495 -2.34 5.60 22.61
N SER A 496 -1.57 6.30 21.79
CA SER A 496 -0.74 7.44 22.24
C SER A 496 -1.52 8.72 22.44
N GLY A 497 -2.80 8.78 22.05
CA GLY A 497 -3.61 9.99 22.12
C GLY A 497 -3.13 11.12 21.19
N VAL A 498 -2.20 10.85 20.29
CA VAL A 498 -1.77 11.82 19.27
C VAL A 498 -2.89 11.95 18.24
N GLU A 499 -3.50 13.13 18.17
CA GLU A 499 -4.47 13.44 17.11
C GLU A 499 -3.72 13.72 15.80
N TYR A 500 -4.21 13.13 14.70
CA TYR A 500 -3.84 13.61 13.38
C TYR A 500 -4.34 15.05 13.21
N PRO A 501 -3.55 15.96 12.61
CA PRO A 501 -3.98 17.34 12.46
C PRO A 501 -5.26 17.42 11.62
N ARG A 502 -6.27 18.09 12.16
CA ARG A 502 -7.45 18.46 11.38
C ARG A 502 -7.03 19.51 10.36
N ALA A 503 -6.96 19.14 9.09
CA ALA A 503 -6.91 20.11 8.02
C ALA A 503 -8.28 20.81 7.96
N SER A 504 -8.38 21.99 8.58
CA SER A 504 -9.52 22.89 8.34
C SER A 504 -9.38 23.48 6.94
N PHE A 505 -9.75 22.75 5.92
CA PHE A 505 -9.91 23.27 4.56
C PHE A 505 -11.39 23.56 4.31
N SER A 506 -11.73 24.84 4.30
CA SER A 506 -12.93 25.31 3.58
C SER A 506 -12.58 25.27 2.09
N PRO A 507 -13.27 24.49 1.26
CA PRO A 507 -13.03 24.53 -0.18
C PRO A 507 -13.46 25.91 -0.70
N GLN A 508 -12.51 26.70 -1.16
CA GLN A 508 -12.81 27.87 -1.95
C GLN A 508 -13.29 27.36 -3.32
N PRO A 509 -14.43 27.85 -3.85
CA PRO A 509 -14.88 27.45 -5.18
C PRO A 509 -13.88 27.96 -6.22
N VAL A 510 -13.22 27.02 -6.90
CA VAL A 510 -12.42 27.33 -8.10
C VAL A 510 -13.40 27.67 -9.21
N THR A 511 -13.46 28.93 -9.58
CA THR A 511 -14.17 29.39 -10.80
C THR A 511 -13.42 28.82 -12.01
N ALA A 512 -14.03 27.82 -12.65
CA ALA A 512 -13.52 27.22 -13.87
C ALA A 512 -13.58 28.28 -15.01
N THR A 513 -12.42 28.76 -15.40
CA THR A 513 -12.26 29.51 -16.68
C THR A 513 -12.18 28.44 -17.78
N ALA A 514 -13.15 28.46 -18.68
CA ALA A 514 -13.21 27.55 -19.82
C ALA A 514 -11.94 27.68 -20.68
N ALA A 515 -11.13 26.64 -20.72
CA ALA A 515 -10.03 26.50 -21.66
C ALA A 515 -10.52 25.86 -22.96
N THR A 516 -10.29 26.50 -24.04
CA THR A 516 -10.62 26.13 -25.42
C THR A 516 -9.85 24.87 -25.82
N THR A 517 -10.57 23.84 -26.20
CA THR A 517 -10.03 22.56 -26.70
C THR A 517 -9.33 22.79 -28.05
N GLN A 518 -8.02 22.62 -28.13
CA GLN A 518 -7.31 22.34 -29.37
C GLN A 518 -7.07 20.84 -29.50
N SER A 519 -7.57 20.28 -30.58
CA SER A 519 -7.40 18.86 -30.95
C SER A 519 -5.95 18.59 -31.34
N VAL A 520 -5.30 17.66 -30.64
CA VAL A 520 -3.99 17.12 -31.00
C VAL A 520 -4.19 15.80 -31.76
N HIS A 521 -3.67 15.76 -32.97
CA HIS A 521 -3.60 14.54 -33.79
C HIS A 521 -2.74 13.48 -33.14
N THR A 522 -3.33 12.29 -32.91
CA THR A 522 -2.62 11.06 -32.51
C THR A 522 -1.89 10.47 -33.71
N GLN A 523 -0.57 10.35 -33.61
CA GLN A 523 0.21 9.44 -34.46
C GLN A 523 0.23 8.05 -33.83
N GLU A 524 -0.19 7.04 -34.60
CA GLU A 524 -0.11 5.63 -34.25
C GLU A 524 1.37 5.17 -34.17
N ALA A 525 1.72 4.51 -33.05
CA ALA A 525 2.98 3.81 -32.90
C ALA A 525 2.87 2.36 -33.41
N PRO A 526 3.95 1.77 -33.96
CA PRO A 526 3.90 0.47 -34.62
C PRO A 526 3.72 -0.66 -33.61
N GLN A 527 2.83 -1.59 -33.94
CA GLN A 527 2.62 -2.84 -33.24
C GLN A 527 3.81 -3.78 -33.43
N THR A 528 4.49 -4.13 -32.34
CA THR A 528 5.34 -5.31 -32.30
C THR A 528 4.65 -6.37 -31.46
N GLY A 529 4.19 -7.43 -32.12
CA GLY A 529 3.59 -8.57 -31.48
C GLY A 529 4.64 -9.43 -30.76
N ALA A 530 4.39 -9.70 -29.48
CA ALA A 530 4.92 -10.86 -28.79
C ALA A 530 3.85 -11.34 -27.82
N GLY A 531 3.20 -12.46 -28.18
CA GLY A 531 2.19 -13.09 -27.35
C GLY A 531 2.81 -13.75 -26.12
N GLY A 532 2.67 -13.12 -24.99
CA GLY A 532 2.85 -13.73 -23.67
C GLY A 532 1.55 -13.53 -22.87
N LYS A 533 0.77 -14.59 -22.69
CA LYS A 533 -0.40 -14.55 -21.82
C LYS A 533 0.07 -14.48 -20.38
N THR A 534 0.16 -13.29 -19.84
CA THR A 534 0.43 -13.06 -18.42
C THR A 534 -0.91 -12.80 -17.73
N TYR A 535 -1.31 -13.72 -16.86
CA TYR A 535 -2.55 -13.61 -16.09
C TYR A 535 -2.25 -12.85 -14.80
N TRP A 536 -2.75 -11.63 -14.68
CA TRP A 536 -2.73 -10.79 -13.46
C TRP A 536 -4.11 -10.80 -12.84
N ILE A 537 -4.18 -11.02 -11.54
CA ILE A 537 -5.44 -11.24 -10.85
C ILE A 537 -5.43 -10.50 -9.51
N PRO A 538 -6.35 -9.52 -9.27
CA PRO A 538 -6.55 -8.88 -7.97
C PRO A 538 -7.08 -9.88 -6.93
N LEU A 539 -7.11 -9.49 -5.65
CA LEU A 539 -7.55 -10.33 -4.52
C LEU A 539 -8.92 -11.00 -4.73
N VAL A 540 -9.80 -10.37 -5.52
CA VAL A 540 -11.04 -11.00 -6.00
C VAL A 540 -10.74 -12.13 -6.98
N LEU A 541 -9.69 -12.01 -7.78
CA LEU A 541 -9.29 -12.93 -8.83
C LEU A 541 -8.04 -13.76 -8.48
N ALA A 542 -7.15 -13.35 -7.57
CA ALA A 542 -6.09 -14.21 -7.02
C ALA A 542 -6.70 -15.48 -6.41
N PHE A 543 -7.93 -15.35 -5.91
CA PHE A 543 -8.78 -16.48 -5.59
C PHE A 543 -9.20 -17.32 -6.82
N LEU A 544 -9.41 -16.68 -7.98
CA LEU A 544 -9.77 -17.37 -9.24
C LEU A 544 -8.54 -17.95 -9.98
N ALA A 545 -7.34 -17.37 -9.84
CA ALA A 545 -6.10 -17.88 -10.48
C ALA A 545 -5.58 -19.15 -9.83
N ALA A 546 -5.79 -19.33 -8.53
CA ALA A 546 -5.55 -20.63 -7.91
C ALA A 546 -6.43 -21.72 -8.57
N LEU A 547 -7.62 -21.36 -9.08
CA LEU A 547 -8.50 -22.25 -9.86
C LEU A 547 -7.91 -22.60 -11.25
N ALA A 548 -7.35 -21.62 -11.96
CA ALA A 548 -6.81 -21.84 -13.30
C ALA A 548 -5.52 -22.69 -13.29
N LEU A 549 -4.68 -22.54 -12.26
CA LEU A 549 -3.44 -23.33 -12.10
C LEU A 549 -3.73 -24.79 -11.72
N VAL A 550 -4.76 -25.05 -10.91
CA VAL A 550 -5.20 -26.42 -10.61
C VAL A 550 -5.84 -27.08 -11.84
N TYR A 551 -6.49 -26.30 -12.70
CA TYR A 551 -7.08 -26.82 -13.96
C TYR A 551 -6.03 -27.07 -15.04
N ALA A 552 -4.97 -26.25 -15.12
CA ALA A 552 -3.87 -26.43 -16.06
C ALA A 552 -2.94 -27.61 -15.69
N SER A 553 -2.85 -28.01 -14.44
CA SER A 553 -2.05 -29.17 -13.99
C SER A 553 -2.75 -30.53 -14.19
N ARG A 554 -4.00 -30.54 -14.69
CA ARG A 554 -4.79 -31.75 -14.98
C ARG A 554 -4.92 -32.05 -16.49
N ARG A 555 -4.17 -31.38 -17.38
CA ARG A 555 -4.00 -31.77 -18.76
C ARG A 555 -2.62 -32.31 -19.04
#